data_44fcd155afc04781e04c93e960e17e47
#
_entry.id   44fcd155afc04781e04c93e960e17e47
#
_cell.length_a   1.000
_cell.length_b   1.000
_cell.length_c   1.000
_cell.angle_alpha   90.00
_cell.angle_beta   90.00
_cell.angle_gamma   90.00
#
_symmetry.space_group_name_H-M   'P 1'
#
loop_
_entity.id
_entity.type
_entity.pdbx_description
1 polymer ?
#
loop_
_entity_poly.entity_id
_entity_poly.type
_entity_poly.pdbx_seq_one_letter_code
_entity_poly.pdbx_strand_id
1 'polypeptide(L)'
;MSEVTQKVIEIKNLNVSFGRKKVIDGINLMLPEKGLVIISGPSGCGKTTFLRAVMRLQKYKGEIKTPKNTVISAVFQESNLLPWLSAAENVAIVDEINDNNIIKAKELLSTLGFADDDMQKRPAELSVGMMRRVAAARAMMTSADILVLDEPFAGLDENNISVVSDLLLSRRNEQLILLVTHVGDFDADVVFDLNEL
;
A
#
# COMPACT_ATOMS: atom_id res chain seq x y z
N MET A 1 -4.11 -31.07 -18.62
CA MET A 1 -3.32 -29.84 -18.70
C MET A 1 -4.13 -28.78 -17.98
N SER A 2 -3.81 -28.48 -16.73
CA SER A 2 -4.45 -27.42 -15.95
C SER A 2 -3.99 -26.08 -16.54
N GLU A 3 -4.94 -25.31 -17.09
CA GLU A 3 -4.70 -23.90 -17.39
C GLU A 3 -4.22 -23.22 -16.11
N VAL A 4 -2.95 -22.86 -16.07
CA VAL A 4 -2.43 -21.91 -15.10
C VAL A 4 -3.08 -20.58 -15.45
N THR A 5 -4.21 -20.29 -14.83
CA THR A 5 -4.89 -19.00 -14.98
C THR A 5 -3.95 -17.96 -14.36
N GLN A 6 -3.18 -17.30 -15.20
CA GLN A 6 -2.30 -16.21 -14.79
C GLN A 6 -3.16 -15.16 -14.09
N LYS A 7 -2.92 -14.94 -12.80
CA LYS A 7 -3.65 -13.96 -11.97
C LYS A 7 -3.15 -12.54 -12.29
N VAL A 8 -3.52 -12.03 -13.45
CA VAL A 8 -3.17 -10.67 -13.91
C VAL A 8 -4.33 -9.73 -13.62
N ILE A 9 -4.04 -8.50 -13.17
CA ILE A 9 -5.05 -7.44 -13.10
C ILE A 9 -5.14 -6.82 -14.49
N GLU A 10 -6.31 -6.90 -15.11
CA GLU A 10 -6.58 -6.28 -16.40
C GLU A 10 -7.42 -5.02 -16.19
N ILE A 11 -6.94 -3.89 -16.65
CA ILE A 11 -7.62 -2.58 -16.61
C ILE A 11 -7.95 -2.20 -18.05
N LYS A 12 -9.25 -1.93 -18.34
CA LYS A 12 -9.75 -1.54 -19.65
C LYS A 12 -10.54 -0.24 -19.57
N ASN A 13 -10.12 0.72 -20.37
CA ASN A 13 -10.79 2.00 -20.56
C ASN A 13 -11.15 2.66 -19.22
N LEU A 14 -10.19 2.67 -18.28
CA LEU A 14 -10.38 3.26 -16.95
C LEU A 14 -10.52 4.77 -17.06
N ASN A 15 -11.64 5.28 -16.57
CA ASN A 15 -11.94 6.71 -16.54
C ASN A 15 -12.40 7.13 -15.14
N VAL A 16 -11.80 8.20 -14.61
CA VAL A 16 -12.21 8.79 -13.33
C VAL A 16 -12.38 10.29 -13.50
N SER A 17 -13.52 10.82 -13.01
CA SER A 17 -13.84 12.24 -13.06
C SER A 17 -14.42 12.73 -11.74
N PHE A 18 -14.07 13.95 -11.36
CA PHE A 18 -14.65 14.70 -10.23
C PHE A 18 -15.45 15.87 -10.77
N GLY A 19 -16.76 15.72 -10.79
CA GLY A 19 -17.62 16.67 -11.47
C GLY A 19 -17.29 16.75 -12.96
N ARG A 20 -16.89 17.95 -13.44
CA ARG A 20 -16.47 18.17 -14.84
C ARG A 20 -14.99 17.91 -15.11
N LYS A 21 -14.18 17.74 -14.06
CA LYS A 21 -12.73 17.52 -14.20
C LYS A 21 -12.45 16.04 -14.42
N LYS A 22 -11.94 15.66 -15.59
CA LYS A 22 -11.42 14.35 -15.90
C LYS A 22 -10.02 14.25 -15.31
N VAL A 23 -9.74 13.21 -14.51
CA VAL A 23 -8.45 12.99 -13.85
C VAL A 23 -7.75 11.77 -14.43
N ILE A 24 -8.51 10.75 -14.82
CA ILE A 24 -8.01 9.57 -15.53
C ILE A 24 -8.86 9.44 -16.80
N ASP A 25 -8.21 9.23 -17.94
CA ASP A 25 -8.82 9.24 -19.26
C ASP A 25 -8.46 8.00 -20.08
N GLY A 26 -9.26 6.96 -19.99
CA GLY A 26 -9.20 5.82 -20.91
C GLY A 26 -8.00 4.89 -20.72
N ILE A 27 -7.41 4.81 -19.53
CA ILE A 27 -6.24 3.96 -19.27
C ILE A 27 -6.54 2.50 -19.54
N ASN A 28 -5.64 1.87 -20.31
CA ASN A 28 -5.63 0.43 -20.56
C ASN A 28 -4.29 -0.12 -20.08
N LEU A 29 -4.31 -1.09 -19.15
CA LEU A 29 -3.11 -1.57 -18.49
C LEU A 29 -3.27 -3.02 -18.06
N MET A 30 -2.20 -3.80 -18.16
CA MET A 30 -2.08 -5.12 -17.55
C MET A 30 -1.00 -5.08 -16.47
N LEU A 31 -1.39 -5.36 -15.24
CA LEU A 31 -0.47 -5.45 -14.12
C LEU A 31 -0.03 -6.90 -13.92
N PRO A 32 1.23 -7.17 -13.56
CA PRO A 32 1.73 -8.51 -13.33
C PRO A 32 1.07 -9.16 -12.11
N GLU A 33 1.23 -10.47 -11.97
CA GLU A 33 0.72 -11.22 -10.80
C GLU A 33 1.46 -10.85 -9.52
N LYS A 34 2.74 -10.52 -9.62
CA LYS A 34 3.64 -10.19 -8.52
C LYS A 34 4.78 -9.30 -9.00
N GLY A 35 5.53 -8.76 -8.07
CA GLY A 35 6.65 -7.86 -8.34
C GLY A 35 6.37 -6.43 -7.90
N LEU A 36 7.36 -5.57 -8.05
CA LEU A 36 7.27 -4.15 -7.74
C LEU A 36 6.90 -3.36 -9.01
N VAL A 37 5.75 -2.72 -8.98
CA VAL A 37 5.28 -1.80 -10.02
C VAL A 37 5.26 -0.38 -9.47
N ILE A 38 6.03 0.50 -10.08
CA ILE A 38 6.02 1.93 -9.73
C ILE A 38 5.06 2.66 -10.67
N ILE A 39 4.17 3.45 -10.07
CA ILE A 39 3.30 4.39 -10.78
C ILE A 39 3.93 5.77 -10.67
N SER A 40 4.47 6.27 -11.77
CA SER A 40 5.13 7.56 -11.89
C SER A 40 4.23 8.64 -12.50
N GLY A 41 4.72 9.86 -12.50
CA GLY A 41 4.05 11.03 -13.06
C GLY A 41 4.09 12.24 -12.13
N PRO A 42 3.84 13.46 -12.64
CA PRO A 42 3.88 14.70 -11.86
C PRO A 42 2.84 14.74 -10.75
N SER A 43 3.03 15.66 -9.79
CA SER A 43 2.03 15.90 -8.73
C SER A 43 0.68 16.29 -9.35
N GLY A 44 -0.40 15.67 -8.85
CA GLY A 44 -1.75 15.96 -9.30
C GLY A 44 -2.18 15.28 -10.61
N CYS A 45 -1.34 14.45 -11.26
CA CYS A 45 -1.72 13.69 -12.47
C CYS A 45 -2.73 12.57 -12.22
N GLY A 46 -2.98 12.20 -10.95
CA GLY A 46 -4.00 11.19 -10.62
C GLY A 46 -3.49 9.88 -10.03
N LYS A 47 -2.22 9.78 -9.63
CA LYS A 47 -1.62 8.55 -9.05
C LYS A 47 -2.45 7.96 -7.90
N THR A 48 -2.72 8.77 -6.88
CA THR A 48 -3.61 8.38 -5.76
C THR A 48 -5.00 7.98 -6.25
N THR A 49 -5.55 8.69 -7.25
CA THR A 49 -6.86 8.39 -7.83
C THR A 49 -6.85 7.04 -8.54
N PHE A 50 -5.78 6.73 -9.28
CA PHE A 50 -5.57 5.44 -9.92
C PHE A 50 -5.51 4.31 -8.88
N LEU A 51 -4.67 4.45 -7.85
CA LEU A 51 -4.58 3.46 -6.77
C LEU A 51 -5.93 3.24 -6.07
N ARG A 52 -6.67 4.31 -5.78
CA ARG A 52 -8.02 4.22 -5.19
C ARG A 52 -9.03 3.54 -6.11
N ALA A 53 -8.91 3.73 -7.43
CA ALA A 53 -9.76 3.03 -8.40
C ALA A 53 -9.45 1.52 -8.43
N VAL A 54 -8.17 1.13 -8.43
CA VAL A 54 -7.73 -0.27 -8.35
C VAL A 54 -8.29 -0.95 -7.09
N MET A 55 -8.27 -0.24 -5.94
CA MET A 55 -8.84 -0.72 -4.68
C MET A 55 -10.38 -0.63 -4.61
N ARG A 56 -11.06 -0.13 -5.66
CA ARG A 56 -12.52 0.13 -5.70
C ARG A 56 -13.00 1.13 -4.63
N LEU A 57 -12.11 1.95 -4.11
CA LEU A 57 -12.42 3.04 -3.17
C LEU A 57 -12.82 4.34 -3.89
N GLN A 58 -12.67 4.39 -5.21
CA GLN A 58 -13.06 5.50 -6.07
C GLN A 58 -14.00 5.01 -7.17
N LYS A 59 -15.09 5.74 -7.41
CA LYS A 59 -15.99 5.47 -8.55
C LYS A 59 -15.24 5.70 -9.86
N TYR A 60 -15.38 4.77 -10.79
CA TYR A 60 -14.75 4.82 -12.11
C TYR A 60 -15.71 4.30 -13.18
N LYS A 61 -15.38 4.57 -14.45
CA LYS A 61 -15.95 3.93 -15.64
C LYS A 61 -14.88 3.08 -16.29
N GLY A 62 -15.29 2.08 -17.06
CA GLY A 62 -14.40 1.07 -17.62
C GLY A 62 -14.43 -0.21 -16.80
N GLU A 63 -13.43 -1.04 -16.93
CA GLU A 63 -13.37 -2.35 -16.30
C GLU A 63 -12.04 -2.56 -15.57
N ILE A 64 -12.09 -3.05 -14.33
CA ILE A 64 -10.93 -3.55 -13.58
C ILE A 64 -11.23 -4.99 -13.19
N LYS A 65 -10.54 -5.94 -13.85
CA LYS A 65 -10.63 -7.37 -13.55
C LYS A 65 -9.52 -7.74 -12.58
N THR A 66 -9.92 -8.27 -11.45
CA THR A 66 -9.03 -8.90 -10.47
C THR A 66 -9.45 -10.36 -10.30
N PRO A 67 -8.54 -11.26 -9.91
CA PRO A 67 -8.92 -12.62 -9.51
C PRO A 67 -10.00 -12.59 -8.41
N LYS A 68 -10.80 -13.67 -8.34
CA LYS A 68 -11.81 -13.79 -7.27
C LYS A 68 -11.10 -13.85 -5.90
N ASN A 69 -11.70 -13.21 -4.91
CA ASN A 69 -11.21 -13.17 -3.52
C ASN A 69 -9.82 -12.52 -3.36
N THR A 70 -9.43 -11.63 -4.28
CA THR A 70 -8.19 -10.86 -4.15
C THR A 70 -8.23 -10.02 -2.87
N VAL A 71 -7.25 -10.24 -2.01
CA VAL A 71 -7.03 -9.46 -0.78
C VAL A 71 -6.08 -8.31 -1.09
N ILE A 72 -6.49 -7.08 -0.76
CA ILE A 72 -5.69 -5.88 -0.97
C ILE A 72 -5.37 -5.28 0.40
N SER A 73 -4.10 -5.05 0.67
CA SER A 73 -3.62 -4.25 1.79
C SER A 73 -3.10 -2.90 1.28
N ALA A 74 -3.16 -1.86 2.11
CA ALA A 74 -2.74 -0.54 1.67
C ALA A 74 -2.06 0.28 2.77
N VAL A 75 -1.06 1.07 2.36
CA VAL A 75 -0.50 2.19 3.11
C VAL A 75 -0.82 3.47 2.35
N PHE A 76 -1.52 4.39 3.00
CA PHE A 76 -1.86 5.70 2.45
C PHE A 76 -0.90 6.76 2.98
N GLN A 77 -0.82 7.89 2.30
CA GLN A 77 -0.06 9.07 2.73
C GLN A 77 -0.43 9.50 4.15
N GLU A 78 -1.71 9.41 4.51
CA GLU A 78 -2.19 9.55 5.89
C GLU A 78 -2.17 8.18 6.55
N SER A 79 -1.62 8.10 7.77
CA SER A 79 -1.47 6.81 8.49
C SER A 79 -2.81 6.16 8.86
N ASN A 80 -3.87 6.96 8.97
CA ASN A 80 -5.24 6.51 9.28
C ASN A 80 -5.29 5.53 10.46
N LEU A 81 -4.57 5.85 11.54
CA LEU A 81 -4.58 5.07 12.77
C LEU A 81 -5.84 5.37 13.58
N LEU A 82 -6.33 4.34 14.28
CA LEU A 82 -7.46 4.47 15.19
C LEU A 82 -6.97 5.15 16.49
N PRO A 83 -7.48 6.34 16.84
CA PRO A 83 -6.88 7.17 17.88
C PRO A 83 -7.04 6.61 19.30
N TRP A 84 -7.96 5.67 19.51
CA TRP A 84 -8.22 5.03 20.79
C TRP A 84 -7.43 3.73 21.02
N LEU A 85 -6.76 3.20 20.00
CA LEU A 85 -5.93 2.01 20.05
C LEU A 85 -4.45 2.39 20.21
N SER A 86 -3.68 1.54 20.92
CA SER A 86 -2.23 1.62 20.97
C SER A 86 -1.59 1.33 19.61
N ALA A 87 -0.27 1.54 19.46
CA ALA A 87 0.45 1.19 18.25
C ALA A 87 0.31 -0.29 17.92
N ALA A 88 0.52 -1.18 18.90
CA ALA A 88 0.39 -2.62 18.71
C ALA A 88 -1.03 -3.06 18.33
N GLU A 89 -2.05 -2.49 18.98
CA GLU A 89 -3.46 -2.77 18.65
C GLU A 89 -3.84 -2.24 17.26
N ASN A 90 -3.32 -1.07 16.84
CA ASN A 90 -3.50 -0.55 15.49
C ASN A 90 -2.92 -1.48 14.42
N VAL A 91 -1.85 -2.20 14.71
CA VAL A 91 -1.28 -3.21 13.81
C VAL A 91 -2.13 -4.48 13.83
N ALA A 92 -2.56 -4.96 15.00
CA ALA A 92 -3.29 -6.21 15.15
C ALA A 92 -4.73 -6.17 14.62
N ILE A 93 -5.38 -4.99 14.52
CA ILE A 93 -6.81 -4.83 14.22
C ILE A 93 -7.24 -5.36 12.85
N VAL A 94 -6.32 -5.58 11.92
CA VAL A 94 -6.64 -6.04 10.55
C VAL A 94 -7.20 -7.46 10.50
N ASP A 95 -7.03 -8.21 11.56
CA ASP A 95 -7.61 -9.52 11.76
C ASP A 95 -8.48 -9.47 13.03
N GLU A 96 -7.97 -9.91 14.15
CA GLU A 96 -8.63 -9.83 15.43
C GLU A 96 -7.63 -9.39 16.51
N ILE A 97 -8.05 -8.49 17.41
CA ILE A 97 -7.21 -8.11 18.56
C ILE A 97 -7.25 -9.23 19.59
N ASN A 98 -6.26 -10.12 19.53
CA ASN A 98 -6.03 -11.19 20.47
C ASN A 98 -4.52 -11.31 20.80
N ASP A 99 -4.17 -12.12 21.81
CA ASP A 99 -2.80 -12.22 22.28
C ASP A 99 -1.80 -12.62 21.16
N ASN A 100 -2.18 -13.55 20.29
CA ASN A 100 -1.32 -14.01 19.21
C ASN A 100 -1.05 -12.91 18.18
N ASN A 101 -2.07 -12.14 17.80
CA ASN A 101 -1.94 -11.05 16.84
C ASN A 101 -1.21 -9.84 17.46
N ILE A 102 -1.38 -9.60 18.76
CA ILE A 102 -0.58 -8.59 19.48
C ILE A 102 0.91 -8.98 19.51
N ILE A 103 1.24 -10.26 19.73
CA ILE A 103 2.63 -10.72 19.68
C ILE A 103 3.23 -10.47 18.29
N LYS A 104 2.55 -10.90 17.21
CA LYS A 104 2.99 -10.66 15.83
C LYS A 104 3.12 -9.15 15.51
N ALA A 105 2.18 -8.34 15.99
CA ALA A 105 2.21 -6.88 15.81
C ALA A 105 3.45 -6.27 16.50
N LYS A 106 3.79 -6.71 17.71
CA LYS A 106 4.98 -6.27 18.42
C LYS A 106 6.27 -6.71 17.73
N GLU A 107 6.33 -7.92 17.18
CA GLU A 107 7.46 -8.40 16.37
C GLU A 107 7.68 -7.49 15.16
N LEU A 108 6.63 -7.18 14.39
CA LEU A 108 6.71 -6.26 13.25
C LEU A 108 7.13 -4.84 13.68
N LEU A 109 6.60 -4.32 14.78
CA LEU A 109 6.99 -3.01 15.29
C LEU A 109 8.44 -3.00 15.77
N SER A 110 8.92 -4.08 16.38
CA SER A 110 10.33 -4.23 16.77
C SER A 110 11.27 -4.18 15.57
N THR A 111 10.94 -4.83 14.45
CA THR A 111 11.73 -4.72 13.20
C THR A 111 11.78 -3.30 12.66
N LEU A 112 10.78 -2.48 12.97
CA LEU A 112 10.69 -1.07 12.61
C LEU A 112 11.30 -0.13 13.68
N GLY A 113 12.03 -0.67 14.66
CA GLY A 113 12.75 0.10 15.68
C GLY A 113 11.88 0.69 16.80
N PHE A 114 10.72 0.08 17.10
CA PHE A 114 9.92 0.48 18.26
C PHE A 114 10.46 -0.18 19.53
N ALA A 115 10.58 0.62 20.59
CA ALA A 115 10.75 0.10 21.95
C ALA A 115 9.42 -0.40 22.52
N ASP A 116 9.47 -1.31 23.50
CA ASP A 116 8.25 -1.90 24.09
C ASP A 116 7.28 -0.87 24.64
N ASP A 117 7.79 0.21 25.27
CA ASP A 117 6.97 1.30 25.79
C ASP A 117 6.27 2.09 24.67
N ASP A 118 6.92 2.26 23.52
CA ASP A 118 6.34 2.96 22.38
C ASP A 118 5.19 2.17 21.74
N MET A 119 5.24 0.84 21.79
CA MET A 119 4.19 -0.04 21.26
C MET A 119 2.85 0.10 22.01
N GLN A 120 2.89 0.59 23.25
CA GLN A 120 1.70 0.84 24.07
C GLN A 120 1.11 2.24 23.86
N LYS A 121 1.86 3.16 23.24
CA LYS A 121 1.42 4.54 23.01
C LYS A 121 0.29 4.59 21.99
N ARG A 122 -0.61 5.57 22.21
CA ARG A 122 -1.67 5.91 21.25
C ARG A 122 -1.14 6.87 20.18
N PRO A 123 -1.82 7.01 19.04
CA PRO A 123 -1.39 7.88 17.93
C PRO A 123 -1.05 9.31 18.35
N ALA A 124 -1.78 9.90 19.32
CA ALA A 124 -1.52 11.24 19.81
C ALA A 124 -0.16 11.40 20.55
N GLU A 125 0.45 10.31 20.97
CA GLU A 125 1.73 10.25 21.68
C GLU A 125 2.90 9.85 20.77
N LEU A 126 2.61 9.55 19.50
CA LEU A 126 3.58 9.10 18.50
C LEU A 126 4.00 10.28 17.61
N SER A 127 5.25 10.27 17.15
CA SER A 127 5.69 11.15 16.08
C SER A 127 5.03 10.74 14.75
N VAL A 128 5.00 11.66 13.78
CA VAL A 128 4.49 11.37 12.42
C VAL A 128 5.21 10.19 11.79
N GLY A 129 6.54 10.11 11.93
CA GLY A 129 7.33 8.99 11.44
C GLY A 129 6.99 7.67 12.14
N MET A 130 6.72 7.69 13.45
CA MET A 130 6.25 6.50 14.18
C MET A 130 4.87 6.07 13.68
N MET A 131 3.92 6.99 13.52
CA MET A 131 2.59 6.66 12.99
C MET A 131 2.65 6.01 11.62
N ARG A 132 3.55 6.45 10.73
CA ARG A 132 3.77 5.84 9.41
C ARG A 132 4.33 4.44 9.51
N ARG A 133 5.29 4.22 10.40
CA ARG A 133 5.84 2.87 10.64
C ARG A 133 4.77 1.92 11.21
N VAL A 134 3.87 2.40 12.08
CA VAL A 134 2.71 1.61 12.54
C VAL A 134 1.79 1.25 11.36
N ALA A 135 1.52 2.21 10.45
CA ALA A 135 0.70 1.93 9.26
C ALA A 135 1.35 0.92 8.32
N ALA A 136 2.69 0.97 8.15
CA ALA A 136 3.45 -0.02 7.39
C ALA A 136 3.36 -1.41 8.04
N ALA A 137 3.60 -1.52 9.36
CA ALA A 137 3.45 -2.78 10.10
C ALA A 137 2.04 -3.36 9.96
N ARG A 138 1.01 -2.52 10.10
CA ARG A 138 -0.40 -2.91 9.92
C ARG A 138 -0.65 -3.52 8.55
N ALA A 139 -0.10 -2.92 7.49
CA ALA A 139 -0.28 -3.43 6.13
C ALA A 139 0.37 -4.81 5.92
N MET A 140 1.39 -5.14 6.68
CA MET A 140 2.12 -6.41 6.63
C MET A 140 1.54 -7.52 7.51
N MET A 141 0.59 -7.20 8.39
CA MET A 141 -0.09 -8.21 9.23
C MET A 141 -0.91 -9.21 8.40
N THR A 142 -1.47 -8.76 7.28
CA THR A 142 -2.30 -9.57 6.39
C THR A 142 -1.47 -10.10 5.23
N SER A 143 -1.67 -11.38 4.87
CA SER A 143 -1.18 -11.93 3.61
C SER A 143 -2.06 -11.41 2.48
N ALA A 144 -1.63 -10.35 1.82
CA ALA A 144 -2.35 -9.74 0.70
C ALA A 144 -1.84 -10.26 -0.64
N ASP A 145 -2.72 -10.36 -1.64
CA ASP A 145 -2.34 -10.59 -3.03
C ASP A 145 -1.75 -9.32 -3.66
N ILE A 146 -2.24 -8.17 -3.20
CA ILE A 146 -1.82 -6.84 -3.68
C ILE A 146 -1.53 -5.94 -2.49
N LEU A 147 -0.34 -5.33 -2.47
CA LEU A 147 0.02 -4.28 -1.53
C LEU A 147 0.07 -2.94 -2.27
N VAL A 148 -0.77 -1.99 -1.87
CA VAL A 148 -0.84 -0.65 -2.44
C VAL A 148 -0.15 0.34 -1.52
N LEU A 149 0.82 1.08 -2.05
CA LEU A 149 1.67 2.00 -1.31
C LEU A 149 1.58 3.40 -1.94
N ASP A 150 0.86 4.30 -1.28
CA ASP A 150 0.68 5.70 -1.70
C ASP A 150 1.52 6.62 -0.82
N GLU A 151 2.71 7.00 -1.31
CA GLU A 151 3.71 7.83 -0.62
C GLU A 151 4.09 7.30 0.79
N PRO A 152 4.42 6.02 0.95
CA PRO A 152 4.63 5.40 2.27
C PRO A 152 5.85 5.96 3.01
N PHE A 153 6.79 6.58 2.28
CA PHE A 153 8.07 7.07 2.82
C PHE A 153 8.09 8.58 3.06
N ALA A 154 7.04 9.32 2.68
CA ALA A 154 7.02 10.78 2.80
C ALA A 154 7.27 11.24 4.24
N GLY A 155 8.27 12.12 4.46
CA GLY A 155 8.64 12.66 5.79
C GLY A 155 9.31 11.66 6.74
N LEU A 156 9.78 10.52 6.26
CA LEU A 156 10.74 9.67 6.96
C LEU A 156 12.16 10.16 6.65
N ASP A 157 13.08 9.99 7.60
CA ASP A 157 14.52 10.11 7.36
C ASP A 157 15.06 8.89 6.62
N GLU A 158 16.30 8.99 6.10
CA GLU A 158 16.91 7.96 5.26
C GLU A 158 16.98 6.59 5.94
N ASN A 159 17.30 6.55 7.24
CA ASN A 159 17.37 5.29 7.99
C ASN A 159 15.99 4.62 8.10
N ASN A 160 14.95 5.42 8.41
CA ASN A 160 13.59 4.92 8.49
C ASN A 160 13.03 4.52 7.12
N ILE A 161 13.42 5.22 6.02
CA ILE A 161 13.07 4.81 4.65
C ILE A 161 13.61 3.42 4.37
N SER A 162 14.90 3.14 4.64
CA SER A 162 15.50 1.83 4.42
C SER A 162 14.75 0.73 5.17
N VAL A 163 14.56 0.90 6.48
CA VAL A 163 13.88 -0.11 7.32
C VAL A 163 12.44 -0.36 6.87
N VAL A 164 11.68 0.69 6.53
CA VAL A 164 10.29 0.56 6.08
C VAL A 164 10.23 -0.05 4.68
N SER A 165 11.13 0.33 3.77
CA SER A 165 11.17 -0.23 2.42
C SER A 165 11.54 -1.71 2.45
N ASP A 166 12.53 -2.11 3.25
CA ASP A 166 12.92 -3.52 3.40
C ASP A 166 11.73 -4.37 3.87
N LEU A 167 10.95 -3.87 4.85
CA LEU A 167 9.75 -4.55 5.31
C LEU A 167 8.69 -4.63 4.21
N LEU A 168 8.31 -3.50 3.60
CA LEU A 168 7.22 -3.45 2.62
C LEU A 168 7.55 -4.21 1.33
N LEU A 169 8.82 -4.21 0.90
CA LEU A 169 9.25 -4.89 -0.33
C LEU A 169 9.69 -6.33 -0.11
N SER A 170 9.74 -6.82 1.13
CA SER A 170 10.19 -8.18 1.46
C SER A 170 9.39 -9.28 0.74
N ARG A 171 8.12 -9.02 0.42
CA ARG A 171 7.22 -9.97 -0.26
C ARG A 171 7.05 -9.71 -1.76
N ARG A 172 7.91 -8.90 -2.41
CA ARG A 172 7.78 -8.58 -3.85
C ARG A 172 7.74 -9.82 -4.77
N ASN A 173 8.35 -10.92 -4.35
CA ASN A 173 8.35 -12.17 -5.11
C ASN A 173 7.09 -13.03 -4.88
N GLU A 174 6.23 -12.65 -3.93
CA GLU A 174 5.04 -13.39 -3.53
C GLU A 174 3.74 -12.69 -3.91
N GLN A 175 3.74 -11.34 -3.93
CA GLN A 175 2.59 -10.47 -4.16
C GLN A 175 2.90 -9.35 -5.14
N LEU A 176 1.86 -8.74 -5.70
CA LEU A 176 1.99 -7.50 -6.46
C LEU A 176 2.09 -6.31 -5.51
N ILE A 177 3.11 -5.47 -5.70
CA ILE A 177 3.28 -4.21 -4.96
C ILE A 177 3.11 -3.05 -5.94
N LEU A 178 2.10 -2.21 -5.70
CA LEU A 178 1.87 -0.97 -6.44
C LEU A 178 2.39 0.20 -5.60
N LEU A 179 3.47 0.84 -6.05
CA LEU A 179 4.14 1.91 -5.32
C LEU A 179 4.02 3.25 -6.05
N VAL A 180 3.52 4.25 -5.34
CA VAL A 180 3.68 5.66 -5.68
C VAL A 180 4.64 6.28 -4.68
N THR A 181 5.74 6.85 -5.16
CA THR A 181 6.69 7.57 -4.32
C THR A 181 7.47 8.62 -5.11
N HIS A 182 7.94 9.65 -4.42
CA HIS A 182 8.90 10.64 -4.91
C HIS A 182 10.25 10.54 -4.18
N VAL A 183 10.37 9.54 -3.30
CA VAL A 183 11.56 9.35 -2.43
C VAL A 183 12.10 7.94 -2.63
N GLY A 184 13.43 7.86 -2.68
CA GLY A 184 14.15 6.59 -2.87
C GLY A 184 14.30 6.21 -4.35
N ASP A 185 15.31 5.39 -4.61
CA ASP A 185 15.55 4.74 -5.89
C ASP A 185 15.30 3.24 -5.69
N PHE A 186 14.25 2.73 -6.32
CA PHE A 186 13.82 1.34 -6.16
C PHE A 186 13.96 0.61 -7.48
N ASP A 187 14.62 -0.55 -7.45
CA ASP A 187 14.72 -1.47 -8.59
C ASP A 187 13.35 -2.11 -8.85
N ALA A 188 12.55 -1.45 -9.69
CA ALA A 188 11.20 -1.87 -10.02
C ALA A 188 11.19 -2.87 -11.19
N ASP A 189 10.29 -3.85 -11.13
CA ASP A 189 10.07 -4.78 -12.24
C ASP A 189 9.38 -4.09 -13.42
N VAL A 190 8.53 -3.10 -13.11
CA VAL A 190 7.81 -2.29 -14.12
C VAL A 190 7.60 -0.87 -13.60
N VAL A 191 7.73 0.10 -14.49
CA VAL A 191 7.38 1.52 -14.23
C VAL A 191 6.33 1.96 -15.23
N PHE A 192 5.22 2.51 -14.74
CA PHE A 192 4.18 3.13 -15.55
C PHE A 192 4.11 4.64 -15.30
N ASP A 193 4.32 5.44 -16.33
CA ASP A 193 4.03 6.87 -16.26
C ASP A 193 2.57 7.15 -16.62
N LEU A 194 1.81 7.68 -15.67
CA LEU A 194 0.38 7.97 -15.86
C LEU A 194 0.09 9.06 -16.90
N ASN A 195 1.09 9.85 -17.33
CA ASN A 195 0.89 10.81 -18.41
C ASN A 195 1.08 10.21 -19.80
N GLU A 196 1.71 9.02 -19.89
CA GLU A 196 1.97 8.33 -21.14
C GLU A 196 0.92 7.24 -21.44
N LEU A 197 0.00 7.01 -20.51
CA LEU A 197 -1.11 6.07 -20.59
C LEU A 197 -2.41 6.79 -20.94
#